data_165c9b239aba047e3a6261549c440cb0
#
_entry.id   165c9b239aba047e3a6261549c440cb0
#
_cell.length_a   1.000
_cell.length_b   1.000
_cell.length_c   1.000
_cell.angle_alpha   90.00
_cell.angle_beta   90.00
_cell.angle_gamma   90.00
#
_symmetry.space_group_name_H-M   'P 1'
#
loop_
_entity.id
_entity.type
_entity.pdbx_description
1 polymer ?
#
loop_
_entity_poly.entity_id
_entity_poly.type
_entity_poly.pdbx_seq_one_letter_code
_entity_poly.pdbx_strand_id
1 'polypeptide(L)'
;MIESIDEAQYVWSHKAKIVLFLSAMRHFAEQLEEQGVPLIYIKQSAQSIGDTLRDLIPKKQFTHLVCLEPGEYRLKCEIENLTAELSIDLEMQEDPHFYCSRHEFENWVAGKKELRLEYFYRLMRKTHNILVDKEGNPEGGQWNFDRDNRKPFPKKGPGLIPPPELFEPDDITQEVIALVEKKFPKHPGSLEHFQWPVTRAQALQALKGFVEHRLATFGVHEDAMWTDTPFGWHSLLSSSMNLKLLNPREVIAAVLKAWKKDDLDLATVEGFIRQILGWREFVRGMYYLDMPQMAIENFYDHQNALPSWYWTGNTKMNCMQQAIGQTLEYGYAHHIQRRMVTGNFALLAEILPKE
;
A
#
# COMPACT_ATOMS: atom_id res chain seq x y z
N MET A 1 18.15 -2.77 12.08
CA MET A 1 16.95 -3.32 11.37
C MET A 1 16.59 -4.67 11.98
N ILE A 2 15.31 -5.05 11.98
CA ILE A 2 14.82 -6.30 12.61
C ILE A 2 13.88 -7.01 11.65
N GLU A 3 14.20 -8.24 11.22
CA GLU A 3 13.27 -9.16 10.59
C GLU A 3 12.56 -9.96 11.71
N SER A 4 11.35 -9.60 12.06
CA SER A 4 10.56 -10.32 13.05
C SER A 4 9.68 -11.38 12.37
N ILE A 5 9.84 -12.64 12.79
CA ILE A 5 8.96 -13.73 12.37
C ILE A 5 7.57 -13.58 13.00
N ASP A 6 7.51 -13.07 14.21
CA ASP A 6 6.27 -12.80 14.94
C ASP A 6 5.37 -11.80 14.19
N GLU A 7 5.96 -10.69 13.69
CA GLU A 7 5.24 -9.72 12.87
C GLU A 7 4.64 -10.32 11.59
N ALA A 8 5.34 -11.24 10.96
CA ALA A 8 4.84 -11.91 9.76
C ALA A 8 3.67 -12.89 10.07
N GLN A 9 3.54 -13.33 11.33
CA GLN A 9 2.49 -14.23 11.80
C GLN A 9 1.32 -13.51 12.49
N TYR A 10 1.49 -12.26 12.88
CA TYR A 10 0.48 -11.48 13.62
C TYR A 10 -0.85 -11.39 12.87
N VAL A 11 -0.80 -11.17 11.56
CA VAL A 11 -1.95 -11.27 10.66
C VAL A 11 -1.64 -12.25 9.55
N TRP A 12 -2.55 -13.19 9.30
CA TRP A 12 -2.38 -14.18 8.25
C TRP A 12 -2.32 -13.49 6.88
N SER A 13 -1.11 -13.35 6.35
CA SER A 13 -0.81 -12.58 5.15
C SER A 13 -0.42 -13.50 3.99
N HIS A 14 -0.65 -13.04 2.76
CA HIS A 14 -0.15 -13.71 1.56
C HIS A 14 1.38 -13.84 1.62
N LYS A 15 1.93 -15.02 1.25
CA LYS A 15 3.38 -15.27 1.24
C LYS A 15 4.17 -14.24 0.46
N ALA A 16 3.66 -13.77 -0.69
CA ALA A 16 4.30 -12.73 -1.49
C ALA A 16 4.50 -11.41 -0.73
N LYS A 17 3.59 -11.04 0.20
CA LYS A 17 3.78 -9.87 1.06
C LYS A 17 4.99 -10.04 1.97
N ILE A 18 5.16 -11.23 2.56
CA ILE A 18 6.29 -11.52 3.46
C ILE A 18 7.60 -11.49 2.68
N VAL A 19 7.65 -12.15 1.50
CA VAL A 19 8.82 -12.13 0.60
C VAL A 19 9.18 -10.70 0.24
N LEU A 20 8.20 -9.90 -0.17
CA LEU A 20 8.41 -8.52 -0.59
C LEU A 20 9.07 -7.67 0.51
N PHE A 21 8.55 -7.74 1.75
CA PHE A 21 9.12 -7.01 2.88
C PHE A 21 10.53 -7.47 3.22
N LEU A 22 10.75 -8.77 3.39
CA LEU A 22 12.05 -9.29 3.79
C LEU A 22 13.11 -9.08 2.70
N SER A 23 12.76 -9.25 1.42
CA SER A 23 13.68 -8.99 0.31
C SER A 23 14.07 -7.51 0.26
N ALA A 24 13.10 -6.59 0.35
CA ALA A 24 13.39 -5.16 0.36
C ALA A 24 14.25 -4.74 1.57
N MET A 25 14.02 -5.33 2.75
CA MET A 25 14.85 -5.09 3.93
C MET A 25 16.30 -5.56 3.73
N ARG A 26 16.50 -6.73 3.13
CA ARG A 26 17.85 -7.30 2.89
C ARG A 26 18.63 -6.48 1.87
N HIS A 27 18.01 -6.12 0.75
CA HIS A 27 18.62 -5.21 -0.24
C HIS A 27 18.96 -3.85 0.36
N PHE A 28 18.07 -3.30 1.19
CA PHE A 28 18.36 -2.03 1.86
C PHE A 28 19.49 -2.14 2.87
N ALA A 29 19.57 -3.26 3.61
CA ALA A 29 20.68 -3.51 4.52
C ALA A 29 22.04 -3.58 3.78
N GLU A 30 22.10 -4.33 2.67
CA GLU A 30 23.28 -4.42 1.82
C GLU A 30 23.70 -3.04 1.28
N GLN A 31 22.75 -2.23 0.80
CA GLN A 31 23.00 -0.87 0.35
C GLN A 31 23.58 0.02 1.46
N LEU A 32 23.07 -0.09 2.69
CA LEU A 32 23.59 0.67 3.84
C LEU A 32 25.01 0.24 4.20
N GLU A 33 25.30 -1.06 4.18
CA GLU A 33 26.64 -1.62 4.42
C GLU A 33 27.65 -1.14 3.38
N GLU A 34 27.29 -1.17 2.07
CA GLU A 34 28.10 -0.64 0.98
C GLU A 34 28.40 0.86 1.13
N GLN A 35 27.48 1.63 1.69
CA GLN A 35 27.65 3.05 1.99
C GLN A 35 28.45 3.30 3.28
N GLY A 36 28.85 2.26 4.00
CA GLY A 36 29.59 2.36 5.28
C GLY A 36 28.72 2.87 6.43
N VAL A 37 27.39 2.79 6.34
CA VAL A 37 26.49 3.17 7.42
C VAL A 37 26.52 2.10 8.52
N PRO A 38 26.80 2.46 9.79
CA PRO A 38 26.76 1.50 10.89
C PRO A 38 25.38 0.86 11.01
N LEU A 39 25.28 -0.46 10.84
CA LEU A 39 24.03 -1.20 10.84
C LEU A 39 24.06 -2.35 11.85
N ILE A 40 23.07 -2.42 12.74
CA ILE A 40 22.73 -3.63 13.46
C ILE A 40 21.53 -4.26 12.77
N TYR A 41 21.75 -5.39 12.12
CA TYR A 41 20.70 -6.12 11.41
C TYR A 41 20.44 -7.47 12.07
N ILE A 42 19.25 -7.62 12.66
CA ILE A 42 18.82 -8.86 13.31
C ILE A 42 17.89 -9.59 12.33
N LYS A 43 18.44 -10.66 11.74
CA LYS A 43 17.70 -11.52 10.80
C LYS A 43 16.88 -12.57 11.56
N GLN A 44 15.66 -12.82 11.14
CA GLN A 44 14.81 -13.92 11.59
C GLN A 44 14.59 -13.95 13.13
N SER A 45 14.43 -12.79 13.77
CA SER A 45 14.05 -12.75 15.19
C SER A 45 12.74 -13.52 15.43
N ALA A 46 12.76 -14.40 16.43
CA ALA A 46 11.55 -15.09 16.89
C ALA A 46 10.66 -14.20 17.79
N GLN A 47 11.17 -13.04 18.20
CA GLN A 47 10.49 -12.06 19.06
C GLN A 47 9.81 -10.99 18.20
N SER A 48 8.86 -10.26 18.83
CA SER A 48 8.31 -9.02 18.27
C SER A 48 9.41 -7.97 18.05
N ILE A 49 9.10 -6.91 17.30
CA ILE A 49 10.02 -5.77 17.15
C ILE A 49 10.29 -5.13 18.52
N GLY A 50 9.25 -4.92 19.34
CA GLY A 50 9.39 -4.32 20.66
C GLY A 50 10.22 -5.16 21.62
N ASP A 51 10.01 -6.48 21.69
CA ASP A 51 10.79 -7.37 22.54
C ASP A 51 12.26 -7.41 22.11
N THR A 52 12.51 -7.44 20.79
CA THR A 52 13.88 -7.37 20.25
C THR A 52 14.57 -6.05 20.63
N LEU A 53 13.86 -4.92 20.58
CA LEU A 53 14.38 -3.63 21.00
C LEU A 53 14.59 -3.56 22.51
N ARG A 54 13.68 -4.14 23.33
CA ARG A 54 13.78 -4.23 24.78
C ARG A 54 15.07 -4.91 25.23
N ASP A 55 15.47 -5.96 24.49
CA ASP A 55 16.72 -6.66 24.74
C ASP A 55 17.95 -5.92 24.21
N LEU A 56 17.84 -5.28 23.06
CA LEU A 56 18.96 -4.66 22.35
C LEU A 56 19.40 -3.33 22.98
N ILE A 57 18.46 -2.47 23.34
CA ILE A 57 18.71 -1.10 23.81
C ILE A 57 19.62 -1.09 25.05
N PRO A 58 19.33 -1.85 26.13
CA PRO A 58 20.20 -1.89 27.30
C PRO A 58 21.55 -2.52 27.00
N LYS A 59 21.59 -3.59 26.18
CA LYS A 59 22.88 -4.25 25.83
C LYS A 59 23.82 -3.33 25.07
N LYS A 60 23.29 -2.37 24.31
CA LYS A 60 24.05 -1.39 23.54
C LYS A 60 24.21 -0.05 24.27
N GLN A 61 23.59 0.09 25.44
CA GLN A 61 23.57 1.33 26.23
C GLN A 61 23.04 2.54 25.45
N PHE A 62 22.05 2.33 24.59
CA PHE A 62 21.37 3.41 23.86
C PHE A 62 20.48 4.18 24.84
N THR A 63 20.55 5.50 24.78
CA THR A 63 19.81 6.44 25.65
C THR A 63 18.73 7.20 24.86
N HIS A 64 18.73 7.08 23.54
CA HIS A 64 17.83 7.81 22.65
C HIS A 64 17.40 6.92 21.49
N LEU A 65 16.11 6.92 21.17
CA LEU A 65 15.52 6.23 20.01
C LEU A 65 14.89 7.24 19.08
N VAL A 66 15.33 7.26 17.83
CA VAL A 66 14.71 8.04 16.75
C VAL A 66 14.04 7.11 15.78
N CYS A 67 12.78 7.35 15.48
CA CYS A 67 12.05 6.59 14.44
C CYS A 67 11.07 7.48 13.68
N LEU A 68 10.74 7.09 12.46
CA LEU A 68 9.57 7.63 11.78
C LEU A 68 8.30 7.09 12.45
N GLU A 69 7.23 7.89 12.48
CA GLU A 69 5.93 7.43 12.96
C GLU A 69 5.53 6.13 12.26
N PRO A 70 5.36 5.01 12.99
CA PRO A 70 4.97 3.73 12.39
C PRO A 70 3.65 3.85 11.64
N GLY A 71 3.51 3.14 10.51
CA GLY A 71 2.25 3.10 9.77
C GLY A 71 1.15 2.27 10.47
N GLU A 72 1.44 1.67 11.61
CA GLU A 72 0.53 0.85 12.41
C GLU A 72 0.44 1.37 13.85
N TYR A 73 -0.79 1.61 14.31
CA TYR A 73 -1.07 2.14 15.65
C TYR A 73 -0.51 1.26 16.77
N ARG A 74 -0.63 -0.07 16.64
CA ARG A 74 -0.10 -1.04 17.62
C ARG A 74 1.40 -0.87 17.83
N LEU A 75 2.17 -0.84 16.74
CA LEU A 75 3.63 -0.69 16.81
C LEU A 75 4.03 0.68 17.36
N LYS A 76 3.26 1.74 17.03
CA LYS A 76 3.46 3.07 17.63
C LYS A 76 3.35 3.00 19.15
N CYS A 77 2.24 2.45 19.66
CA CYS A 77 2.01 2.31 21.11
C CYS A 77 3.07 1.41 21.77
N GLU A 78 3.48 0.33 21.09
CA GLU A 78 4.54 -0.57 21.59
C GLU A 78 5.87 0.17 21.77
N ILE A 79 6.27 0.99 20.81
CA ILE A 79 7.52 1.79 20.90
C ILE A 79 7.42 2.84 22.01
N GLU A 80 6.28 3.56 22.11
CA GLU A 80 6.05 4.56 23.16
C GLU A 80 6.12 3.94 24.56
N ASN A 81 5.47 2.80 24.76
CA ASN A 81 5.49 2.08 26.04
C ASN A 81 6.89 1.53 26.38
N LEU A 82 7.58 0.96 25.40
CA LEU A 82 8.92 0.43 25.55
C LEU A 82 9.92 1.51 25.98
N THR A 83 9.90 2.67 25.33
CA THR A 83 10.84 3.75 25.65
C THR A 83 10.57 4.36 27.03
N ALA A 84 9.29 4.44 27.43
CA ALA A 84 8.91 4.83 28.79
C ALA A 84 9.39 3.80 29.84
N GLU A 85 9.21 2.51 29.58
CA GLU A 85 9.69 1.40 30.44
C GLU A 85 11.19 1.44 30.63
N LEU A 86 11.95 1.65 29.56
CA LEU A 86 13.42 1.71 29.61
C LEU A 86 13.97 3.06 30.06
N SER A 87 13.11 4.06 30.26
CA SER A 87 13.52 5.43 30.64
C SER A 87 14.53 6.03 29.66
N ILE A 88 14.28 5.88 28.35
CA ILE A 88 15.08 6.48 27.28
C ILE A 88 14.26 7.53 26.51
N ASP A 89 14.96 8.47 25.88
CA ASP A 89 14.31 9.50 25.06
C ASP A 89 13.77 8.92 23.75
N LEU A 90 12.55 9.30 23.38
CA LEU A 90 11.92 8.96 22.09
C LEU A 90 11.73 10.21 21.25
N GLU A 91 12.32 10.23 20.06
CA GLU A 91 12.00 11.20 19.01
C GLU A 91 11.25 10.50 17.88
N MET A 92 9.94 10.75 17.78
CA MET A 92 9.10 10.22 16.71
C MET A 92 8.90 11.29 15.65
N GLN A 93 9.47 11.06 14.46
CA GLN A 93 9.46 11.99 13.35
C GLN A 93 8.27 11.70 12.42
N GLU A 94 7.72 12.74 11.79
CA GLU A 94 6.68 12.58 10.76
C GLU A 94 7.20 11.80 9.55
N ASP A 95 6.33 10.98 8.95
CA ASP A 95 6.69 10.18 7.79
C ASP A 95 6.66 11.03 6.49
N PRO A 96 7.81 11.33 5.87
CA PRO A 96 7.89 12.16 4.66
C PRO A 96 7.31 11.47 3.40
N HIS A 97 6.87 10.21 3.49
CA HIS A 97 6.17 9.48 2.41
C HIS A 97 4.67 9.76 2.38
N PHE A 98 4.25 10.81 3.09
CA PHE A 98 2.90 11.37 2.99
C PHE A 98 2.97 12.87 2.68
N TYR A 99 1.92 13.37 2.04
CA TYR A 99 1.78 14.79 1.72
C TYR A 99 1.20 15.58 2.89
N CYS A 100 0.32 14.94 3.67
CA CYS A 100 -0.37 15.51 4.81
C CYS A 100 0.20 14.91 6.10
N SER A 101 0.68 15.74 7.00
CA SER A 101 1.03 15.29 8.35
C SER A 101 -0.23 14.92 9.14
N ARG A 102 -0.04 14.17 10.22
CA ARG A 102 -1.16 13.83 11.11
C ARG A 102 -1.77 15.08 11.71
N HIS A 103 -0.96 16.03 12.15
CA HIS A 103 -1.41 17.29 12.73
C HIS A 103 -2.22 18.14 11.72
N GLU A 104 -1.77 18.23 10.46
CA GLU A 104 -2.53 18.93 9.41
C GLU A 104 -3.90 18.29 9.17
N PHE A 105 -3.98 16.94 9.19
CA PHE A 105 -5.25 16.25 9.05
C PHE A 105 -6.18 16.49 10.24
N GLU A 106 -5.68 16.42 11.48
CA GLU A 106 -6.42 16.74 12.70
C GLU A 106 -6.96 18.17 12.67
N ASN A 107 -6.15 19.14 12.24
CA ASN A 107 -6.59 20.53 12.05
C ASN A 107 -7.68 20.66 10.96
N TRP A 108 -7.55 19.90 9.87
CA TRP A 108 -8.58 19.89 8.84
C TRP A 108 -9.92 19.34 9.34
N VAL A 109 -9.89 18.31 10.18
CA VAL A 109 -11.10 17.68 10.77
C VAL A 109 -11.79 18.59 11.78
N ALA A 110 -11.05 19.41 12.50
CA ALA A 110 -11.56 20.22 13.61
C ALA A 110 -12.81 21.04 13.23
N GLY A 111 -13.89 20.83 13.98
CA GLY A 111 -15.17 21.52 13.80
C GLY A 111 -16.02 21.06 12.61
N LYS A 112 -15.61 20.04 11.85
CA LYS A 112 -16.41 19.49 10.74
C LYS A 112 -17.39 18.44 11.24
N LYS A 113 -18.62 18.51 10.72
CA LYS A 113 -19.68 17.51 10.98
C LYS A 113 -19.56 16.29 10.07
N GLU A 114 -19.00 16.45 8.87
CA GLU A 114 -18.82 15.40 7.88
C GLU A 114 -17.41 15.46 7.31
N LEU A 115 -16.78 14.29 7.23
CA LEU A 115 -15.47 14.12 6.63
C LEU A 115 -15.64 13.48 5.26
N ARG A 116 -15.51 14.28 4.21
CA ARG A 116 -15.61 13.81 2.81
C ARG A 116 -14.26 13.93 2.13
N LEU A 117 -13.83 12.83 1.53
CA LEU A 117 -12.61 12.79 0.71
C LEU A 117 -12.55 13.95 -0.29
N GLU A 118 -13.64 14.26 -0.98
CA GLU A 118 -13.68 15.29 -2.01
C GLU A 118 -13.23 16.66 -1.50
N TYR A 119 -13.64 17.07 -0.29
CA TYR A 119 -13.23 18.35 0.30
C TYR A 119 -11.78 18.33 0.76
N PHE A 120 -11.33 17.20 1.30
CA PHE A 120 -9.92 17.00 1.67
C PHE A 120 -9.02 17.04 0.44
N TYR A 121 -9.38 16.33 -0.61
CA TYR A 121 -8.61 16.27 -1.86
C TYR A 121 -8.48 17.66 -2.52
N ARG A 122 -9.54 18.45 -2.55
CA ARG A 122 -9.48 19.85 -3.03
C ARG A 122 -8.51 20.71 -2.22
N LEU A 123 -8.51 20.55 -0.89
CA LEU A 123 -7.54 21.20 -0.03
C LEU A 123 -6.12 20.78 -0.42
N MET A 124 -5.87 19.48 -0.51
CA MET A 124 -4.54 18.93 -0.84
C MET A 124 -4.03 19.43 -2.20
N ARG A 125 -4.89 19.47 -3.22
CA ARG A 125 -4.53 20.03 -4.53
C ARG A 125 -4.10 21.49 -4.42
N LYS A 126 -4.83 22.31 -3.68
CA LYS A 126 -4.51 23.74 -3.47
C LYS A 126 -3.22 23.91 -2.67
N THR A 127 -3.07 23.20 -1.57
CA THR A 127 -1.91 23.30 -0.68
C THR A 127 -0.61 22.95 -1.42
N HIS A 128 -0.66 21.96 -2.32
CA HIS A 128 0.53 21.46 -3.02
C HIS A 128 0.65 21.94 -4.48
N ASN A 129 -0.24 22.82 -4.94
CA ASN A 129 -0.27 23.33 -6.32
C ASN A 129 -0.32 22.22 -7.37
N ILE A 130 -1.16 21.20 -7.15
CA ILE A 130 -1.31 20.04 -8.03
C ILE A 130 -2.63 20.15 -8.80
N LEU A 131 -2.56 20.19 -10.14
CA LEU A 131 -3.69 20.34 -11.06
C LEU A 131 -4.60 21.54 -10.72
N VAL A 132 -3.98 22.64 -10.32
CA VAL A 132 -4.65 23.93 -10.09
C VAL A 132 -3.91 25.05 -10.85
N ASP A 133 -4.66 26.05 -11.27
CA ASP A 133 -4.13 27.27 -11.87
C ASP A 133 -3.52 28.20 -10.79
N LYS A 134 -3.03 29.37 -11.22
CA LYS A 134 -2.40 30.37 -10.33
C LYS A 134 -3.38 30.98 -9.34
N GLU A 135 -4.65 30.96 -9.64
CA GLU A 135 -5.76 31.46 -8.83
C GLU A 135 -6.29 30.38 -7.85
N GLY A 136 -5.78 29.13 -7.94
CA GLY A 136 -6.21 28.00 -7.13
C GLY A 136 -7.51 27.33 -7.60
N ASN A 137 -7.93 27.59 -8.85
CA ASN A 137 -9.03 26.89 -9.49
C ASN A 137 -8.55 25.57 -10.09
N PRO A 138 -9.41 24.56 -10.23
CA PRO A 138 -9.01 23.27 -10.79
C PRO A 138 -8.70 23.39 -12.29
N GLU A 139 -7.61 22.78 -12.73
CA GLU A 139 -7.33 22.59 -14.16
C GLU A 139 -8.53 21.89 -14.84
N GLY A 140 -8.88 22.34 -16.04
CA GLY A 140 -10.05 21.87 -16.77
C GLY A 140 -11.41 22.29 -16.18
N GLY A 141 -11.44 23.21 -15.19
CA GLY A 141 -12.65 23.77 -14.61
C GLY A 141 -13.45 22.83 -13.67
N GLN A 142 -12.95 21.61 -13.43
CA GLN A 142 -13.61 20.62 -12.58
C GLN A 142 -12.65 20.02 -11.56
N TRP A 143 -13.20 19.70 -10.37
CA TRP A 143 -12.42 19.05 -9.30
C TRP A 143 -12.33 17.52 -9.47
N ASN A 144 -13.22 16.92 -10.24
CA ASN A 144 -13.39 15.48 -10.33
C ASN A 144 -13.84 15.10 -11.75
N PHE A 145 -13.10 14.18 -12.39
CA PHE A 145 -13.36 13.65 -13.73
C PHE A 145 -13.76 12.16 -13.71
N ASP A 146 -14.15 11.64 -12.56
CA ASP A 146 -14.46 10.22 -12.33
C ASP A 146 -15.45 9.61 -13.35
N ARG A 147 -16.41 10.41 -13.84
CA ARG A 147 -17.40 9.96 -14.83
C ARG A 147 -16.79 9.63 -16.20
N ASP A 148 -15.66 10.23 -16.53
CA ASP A 148 -14.97 10.05 -17.80
C ASP A 148 -14.10 8.78 -17.80
N ASN A 149 -13.76 8.27 -16.61
CA ASN A 149 -12.82 7.18 -16.36
C ASN A 149 -13.44 5.79 -16.18
N ARG A 150 -14.77 5.61 -16.24
CA ARG A 150 -15.44 4.35 -15.90
C ARG A 150 -15.94 3.58 -17.10
N LYS A 151 -15.11 3.38 -18.11
CA LYS A 151 -15.52 2.65 -19.32
C LYS A 151 -15.21 1.15 -19.19
N PRO A 152 -16.16 0.26 -19.49
CA PRO A 152 -15.89 -1.17 -19.55
C PRO A 152 -14.96 -1.49 -20.72
N PHE A 153 -14.32 -2.65 -20.67
CA PHE A 153 -13.65 -3.18 -21.86
C PHE A 153 -14.67 -3.48 -22.97
N PRO A 154 -14.24 -3.38 -24.24
CA PRO A 154 -15.06 -3.80 -25.37
C PRO A 154 -15.52 -5.27 -25.25
N LYS A 155 -16.65 -5.65 -25.86
CA LYS A 155 -17.17 -7.03 -25.83
C LYS A 155 -16.18 -8.09 -26.34
N LYS A 156 -15.21 -7.69 -27.16
CA LYS A 156 -14.16 -8.58 -27.69
C LYS A 156 -12.96 -8.74 -26.75
N GLY A 157 -12.99 -8.11 -25.58
CA GLY A 157 -11.91 -8.13 -24.59
C GLY A 157 -11.12 -6.83 -24.53
N PRO A 158 -10.11 -6.79 -23.64
CA PRO A 158 -9.33 -5.58 -23.34
C PRO A 158 -8.38 -5.15 -24.47
N GLY A 159 -8.24 -5.97 -25.52
CA GLY A 159 -7.22 -5.77 -26.56
C GLY A 159 -5.80 -6.05 -26.04
N LEU A 160 -4.81 -5.48 -26.70
CA LEU A 160 -3.42 -5.60 -26.28
C LEU A 160 -3.13 -4.60 -25.16
N ILE A 161 -2.87 -5.12 -23.95
CA ILE A 161 -2.40 -4.33 -22.81
C ILE A 161 -0.88 -4.52 -22.69
N PRO A 162 -0.08 -3.45 -22.68
CA PRO A 162 1.35 -3.57 -22.42
C PRO A 162 1.59 -4.24 -21.06
N PRO A 163 2.48 -5.24 -20.95
CA PRO A 163 2.78 -5.88 -19.68
C PRO A 163 3.38 -4.86 -18.70
N PRO A 164 3.18 -5.04 -17.38
CA PRO A 164 3.93 -4.29 -16.39
C PRO A 164 5.41 -4.68 -16.42
N GLU A 165 6.26 -3.81 -15.86
CA GLU A 165 7.63 -4.20 -15.54
C GLU A 165 7.60 -5.27 -14.44
N LEU A 166 8.19 -6.41 -14.73
CA LEU A 166 8.32 -7.57 -13.86
C LEU A 166 9.81 -7.87 -13.64
N PHE A 167 10.18 -8.36 -12.46
CA PHE A 167 11.56 -8.52 -12.06
C PHE A 167 11.80 -9.95 -11.60
N GLU A 168 12.71 -10.65 -12.28
CA GLU A 168 13.11 -11.99 -11.85
C GLU A 168 13.78 -11.92 -10.47
N PRO A 169 13.45 -12.83 -9.55
CA PRO A 169 14.07 -12.90 -8.24
C PRO A 169 15.59 -13.12 -8.34
N ASP A 170 16.37 -12.21 -7.79
CA ASP A 170 17.81 -12.36 -7.61
C ASP A 170 18.16 -13.30 -6.44
N ASP A 171 19.45 -13.52 -6.17
CA ASP A 171 19.92 -14.47 -5.16
C ASP A 171 19.35 -14.16 -3.76
N ILE A 172 19.30 -12.88 -3.36
CA ILE A 172 18.72 -12.45 -2.08
C ILE A 172 17.23 -12.78 -2.03
N THR A 173 16.51 -12.47 -3.09
CA THR A 173 15.07 -12.71 -3.17
C THR A 173 14.76 -14.21 -3.20
N GLN A 174 15.55 -15.00 -3.90
CA GLN A 174 15.42 -16.47 -3.94
C GLN A 174 15.66 -17.10 -2.55
N GLU A 175 16.67 -16.62 -1.81
CA GLU A 175 16.92 -17.05 -0.44
C GLU A 175 15.70 -16.73 0.47
N VAL A 176 15.10 -15.55 0.31
CA VAL A 176 13.89 -15.16 1.06
C VAL A 176 12.69 -16.00 0.66
N ILE A 177 12.49 -16.29 -0.63
CA ILE A 177 11.43 -17.21 -1.10
C ILE A 177 11.55 -18.56 -0.42
N ALA A 178 12.76 -19.18 -0.44
CA ALA A 178 13.01 -20.45 0.22
C ALA A 178 12.75 -20.40 1.74
N LEU A 179 13.14 -19.28 2.38
CA LEU A 179 12.87 -19.05 3.79
C LEU A 179 11.36 -19.01 4.09
N VAL A 180 10.60 -18.26 3.29
CA VAL A 180 9.15 -18.06 3.48
C VAL A 180 8.40 -19.37 3.24
N GLU A 181 8.74 -20.13 2.21
CA GLU A 181 8.15 -21.45 1.97
C GLU A 181 8.37 -22.42 3.14
N LYS A 182 9.57 -22.38 3.74
CA LYS A 182 9.92 -23.23 4.89
C LYS A 182 9.25 -22.78 6.19
N LYS A 183 9.21 -21.45 6.47
CA LYS A 183 8.76 -20.91 7.77
C LYS A 183 7.26 -20.67 7.82
N PHE A 184 6.64 -20.36 6.67
CA PHE A 184 5.21 -20.00 6.57
C PHE A 184 4.43 -20.91 5.61
N PRO A 185 4.56 -22.26 5.73
CA PRO A 185 3.96 -23.18 4.74
C PRO A 185 2.43 -23.10 4.69
N LYS A 186 1.78 -22.64 5.79
CA LYS A 186 0.33 -22.53 5.88
C LYS A 186 -0.23 -21.17 5.44
N HIS A 187 0.63 -20.19 5.22
CA HIS A 187 0.19 -18.87 4.74
C HIS A 187 -0.36 -18.97 3.31
N PRO A 188 -1.40 -18.18 2.98
CA PRO A 188 -2.05 -18.26 1.67
C PRO A 188 -1.15 -17.75 0.55
N GLY A 189 -1.47 -18.20 -0.65
CA GLY A 189 -0.90 -17.71 -1.90
C GLY A 189 0.32 -18.46 -2.40
N SER A 190 0.56 -18.32 -3.71
CA SER A 190 1.70 -18.86 -4.44
C SER A 190 2.84 -17.85 -4.51
N LEU A 191 4.07 -18.34 -4.64
CA LEU A 191 5.26 -17.56 -4.95
C LEU A 191 5.79 -17.81 -6.36
N GLU A 192 5.11 -18.66 -7.14
CA GLU A 192 5.51 -19.03 -8.50
C GLU A 192 5.66 -17.83 -9.44
N HIS A 193 4.79 -16.83 -9.24
CA HIS A 193 4.76 -15.59 -10.03
C HIS A 193 5.28 -14.38 -9.26
N PHE A 194 6.16 -14.59 -8.28
CA PHE A 194 6.73 -13.47 -7.54
C PHE A 194 7.75 -12.72 -8.40
N GLN A 195 7.37 -11.57 -8.90
CA GLN A 195 8.18 -10.70 -9.77
C GLN A 195 8.01 -9.21 -9.41
N TRP A 196 7.77 -8.92 -8.14
CA TRP A 196 7.58 -7.58 -7.62
C TRP A 196 8.91 -6.83 -7.43
N PRO A 197 8.93 -5.48 -7.59
CA PRO A 197 10.11 -4.69 -7.28
C PRO A 197 10.48 -4.80 -5.80
N VAL A 198 11.71 -5.13 -5.49
CA VAL A 198 12.27 -5.24 -4.13
C VAL A 198 13.38 -4.22 -3.87
N THR A 199 13.84 -3.51 -4.90
CA THR A 199 14.83 -2.45 -4.80
C THR A 199 14.29 -1.12 -5.31
N ARG A 200 14.92 -0.01 -4.87
CA ARG A 200 14.57 1.31 -5.37
C ARG A 200 14.78 1.45 -6.89
N ALA A 201 15.84 0.87 -7.44
CA ALA A 201 16.11 0.89 -8.87
C ALA A 201 14.98 0.21 -9.67
N GLN A 202 14.55 -0.97 -9.25
CA GLN A 202 13.41 -1.68 -9.85
C GLN A 202 12.10 -0.89 -9.72
N ALA A 203 11.87 -0.28 -8.56
CA ALA A 203 10.66 0.53 -8.34
C ALA A 203 10.62 1.78 -9.25
N LEU A 204 11.75 2.43 -9.48
CA LEU A 204 11.86 3.55 -10.43
C LEU A 204 11.66 3.09 -11.88
N GLN A 205 12.16 1.91 -12.26
CA GLN A 205 11.91 1.31 -13.57
C GLN A 205 10.41 0.99 -13.74
N ALA A 206 9.75 0.41 -12.72
CA ALA A 206 8.31 0.16 -12.74
C ALA A 206 7.49 1.44 -12.89
N LEU A 207 7.87 2.53 -12.20
CA LEU A 207 7.26 3.84 -12.37
C LEU A 207 7.40 4.36 -13.79
N LYS A 208 8.61 4.28 -14.35
CA LYS A 208 8.88 4.71 -15.72
C LYS A 208 8.04 3.92 -16.72
N GLY A 209 8.05 2.59 -16.65
CA GLY A 209 7.28 1.71 -17.54
C GLY A 209 5.76 1.96 -17.45
N PHE A 210 5.22 2.22 -16.26
CA PHE A 210 3.82 2.60 -16.10
C PHE A 210 3.50 3.92 -16.81
N VAL A 211 4.32 4.95 -16.56
CA VAL A 211 4.08 6.29 -17.13
C VAL A 211 4.19 6.27 -18.66
N GLU A 212 5.17 5.57 -19.21
CA GLU A 212 5.42 5.53 -20.66
C GLU A 212 4.40 4.66 -21.44
N HIS A 213 3.91 3.57 -20.84
CA HIS A 213 3.18 2.56 -21.61
C HIS A 213 1.73 2.35 -21.19
N ARG A 214 1.33 2.72 -19.98
CA ARG A 214 0.03 2.35 -19.43
C ARG A 214 -0.78 3.51 -18.88
N LEU A 215 -0.14 4.60 -18.45
CA LEU A 215 -0.81 5.75 -17.84
C LEU A 215 -1.89 6.35 -18.76
N ALA A 216 -1.62 6.50 -20.05
CA ALA A 216 -2.55 7.12 -21.01
C ALA A 216 -3.92 6.43 -21.06
N THR A 217 -3.97 5.12 -20.81
CA THR A 217 -5.21 4.33 -20.87
C THR A 217 -5.71 3.93 -19.47
N PHE A 218 -4.92 4.17 -18.43
CA PHE A 218 -5.26 3.82 -17.04
C PHE A 218 -6.63 4.35 -16.64
N GLY A 219 -6.87 5.66 -16.77
CA GLY A 219 -8.10 6.29 -16.28
C GLY A 219 -9.35 5.72 -16.94
N VAL A 220 -9.32 5.56 -18.27
CA VAL A 220 -10.47 5.05 -19.05
C VAL A 220 -10.95 3.70 -18.52
N HIS A 221 -10.04 2.82 -18.09
CA HIS A 221 -10.32 1.43 -17.70
C HIS A 221 -9.94 1.09 -16.26
N GLU A 222 -9.78 2.09 -15.38
CA GLU A 222 -9.36 1.87 -13.99
C GLU A 222 -10.31 0.95 -13.20
N ASP A 223 -11.60 0.92 -13.57
CA ASP A 223 -12.63 0.08 -12.94
C ASP A 223 -12.95 -1.20 -13.75
N ALA A 224 -12.31 -1.40 -14.90
CA ALA A 224 -12.61 -2.55 -15.74
C ALA A 224 -11.92 -3.83 -15.27
N MET A 225 -12.64 -4.96 -15.37
CA MET A 225 -12.12 -6.30 -15.07
C MET A 225 -12.29 -7.21 -16.29
N TRP A 226 -11.37 -8.15 -16.45
CA TRP A 226 -11.47 -9.18 -17.48
C TRP A 226 -10.77 -10.46 -16.99
N THR A 227 -11.32 -11.62 -17.35
CA THR A 227 -10.73 -12.93 -17.05
C THR A 227 -9.31 -13.01 -17.63
N ASP A 228 -8.38 -13.65 -16.93
CA ASP A 228 -6.99 -13.82 -17.34
C ASP A 228 -6.22 -12.50 -17.62
N THR A 229 -6.69 -11.39 -17.01
CA THR A 229 -6.05 -10.08 -17.14
C THR A 229 -5.79 -9.47 -15.76
N PRO A 230 -4.88 -10.05 -14.96
CA PRO A 230 -4.74 -9.73 -13.54
C PRO A 230 -4.37 -8.28 -13.27
N PHE A 231 -3.56 -7.68 -14.11
CA PHE A 231 -3.00 -6.35 -13.85
C PHE A 231 -3.71 -5.23 -14.62
N GLY A 232 -4.40 -5.55 -15.73
CA GLY A 232 -5.04 -4.55 -16.57
C GLY A 232 -4.11 -3.37 -16.88
N TRP A 233 -4.63 -2.16 -16.80
CA TRP A 233 -3.89 -0.91 -16.99
C TRP A 233 -3.35 -0.32 -15.68
N HIS A 234 -3.46 -1.04 -14.54
CA HIS A 234 -3.09 -0.53 -13.22
C HIS A 234 -1.58 -0.33 -13.07
N SER A 235 -1.21 0.64 -12.21
CA SER A 235 0.20 1.06 -12.03
C SER A 235 1.07 0.03 -11.31
N LEU A 236 0.50 -0.74 -10.40
CA LEU A 236 1.18 -1.69 -9.49
C LEU A 236 2.22 -1.04 -8.55
N LEU A 237 2.16 0.29 -8.36
CA LEU A 237 3.16 1.05 -7.59
C LEU A 237 2.87 1.11 -6.08
N SER A 238 1.70 0.62 -5.63
CA SER A 238 1.31 0.74 -4.22
C SER A 238 2.25 0.00 -3.27
N SER A 239 2.73 -1.19 -3.64
CA SER A 239 3.71 -1.95 -2.86
C SER A 239 5.02 -1.17 -2.68
N SER A 240 5.56 -0.62 -3.77
CA SER A 240 6.77 0.19 -3.76
C SER A 240 6.64 1.47 -2.93
N MET A 241 5.48 2.15 -2.96
CA MET A 241 5.23 3.30 -2.09
C MET A 241 5.09 2.89 -0.61
N ASN A 242 4.45 1.75 -0.31
CA ASN A 242 4.28 1.28 1.05
C ASN A 242 5.59 0.80 1.68
N LEU A 243 6.49 0.22 0.88
CA LEU A 243 7.86 -0.13 1.28
C LEU A 243 8.83 1.06 1.28
N LYS A 244 8.36 2.26 0.93
CA LYS A 244 9.18 3.48 0.82
C LYS A 244 10.29 3.41 -0.24
N LEU A 245 10.20 2.47 -1.19
CA LEU A 245 11.05 2.41 -2.37
C LEU A 245 10.76 3.56 -3.34
N LEU A 246 9.51 4.07 -3.37
CA LEU A 246 9.08 5.26 -4.09
C LEU A 246 8.45 6.26 -3.14
N ASN A 247 8.82 7.53 -3.28
CA ASN A 247 8.09 8.60 -2.60
C ASN A 247 6.87 9.01 -3.44
N PRO A 248 5.67 9.17 -2.86
CA PRO A 248 4.48 9.64 -3.58
C PRO A 248 4.68 10.95 -4.33
N ARG A 249 5.56 11.84 -3.83
CA ARG A 249 5.88 13.12 -4.49
C ARG A 249 6.58 12.89 -5.83
N GLU A 250 7.50 11.94 -5.91
CA GLU A 250 8.18 11.61 -7.19
C GLU A 250 7.24 10.90 -8.18
N VAL A 251 6.31 10.08 -7.68
CA VAL A 251 5.29 9.43 -8.51
C VAL A 251 4.38 10.48 -9.14
N ILE A 252 3.83 11.40 -8.35
CA ILE A 252 2.97 12.48 -8.84
C ILE A 252 3.75 13.41 -9.78
N ALA A 253 5.00 13.75 -9.46
CA ALA A 253 5.83 14.59 -10.31
C ALA A 253 6.09 13.95 -11.68
N ALA A 254 6.34 12.63 -11.73
CA ALA A 254 6.51 11.89 -12.98
C ALA A 254 5.25 11.94 -13.87
N VAL A 255 4.07 11.73 -13.26
CA VAL A 255 2.78 11.79 -13.95
C VAL A 255 2.47 13.20 -14.47
N LEU A 256 2.69 14.23 -13.65
CA LEU A 256 2.50 15.64 -14.07
C LEU A 256 3.46 16.05 -15.20
N LYS A 257 4.69 15.53 -15.16
CA LYS A 257 5.67 15.76 -16.23
C LYS A 257 5.21 15.11 -17.54
N ALA A 258 4.72 13.87 -17.50
CA ALA A 258 4.19 13.18 -18.68
C ALA A 258 2.94 13.89 -19.22
N TRP A 259 2.02 14.30 -18.35
CA TRP A 259 0.84 15.05 -18.75
C TRP A 259 1.18 16.30 -19.58
N LYS A 260 2.12 17.11 -19.10
CA LYS A 260 2.51 18.34 -19.79
C LYS A 260 3.29 18.09 -21.09
N LYS A 261 4.03 16.97 -21.17
CA LYS A 261 4.87 16.65 -22.32
C LYS A 261 4.09 15.93 -23.43
N ASP A 262 3.24 14.99 -23.05
CA ASP A 262 2.66 14.00 -23.95
C ASP A 262 1.16 14.25 -24.20
N ASP A 263 0.64 15.40 -23.77
CA ASP A 263 -0.77 15.85 -23.93
C ASP A 263 -1.80 14.77 -23.47
N LEU A 264 -1.53 14.15 -22.32
CA LEU A 264 -2.38 13.12 -21.76
C LEU A 264 -3.74 13.68 -21.35
N ASP A 265 -4.79 12.87 -21.44
CA ASP A 265 -6.11 13.25 -20.98
C ASP A 265 -6.09 13.62 -19.47
N LEU A 266 -6.58 14.81 -19.15
CA LEU A 266 -6.65 15.34 -17.79
C LEU A 266 -7.46 14.41 -16.86
N ALA A 267 -8.52 13.77 -17.37
CA ALA A 267 -9.32 12.84 -16.59
C ALA A 267 -8.48 11.65 -16.08
N THR A 268 -7.65 11.08 -16.94
CA THR A 268 -6.72 10.01 -16.58
C THR A 268 -5.72 10.46 -15.52
N VAL A 269 -5.10 11.61 -15.69
CA VAL A 269 -4.09 12.15 -14.78
C VAL A 269 -4.69 12.50 -13.42
N GLU A 270 -5.84 13.17 -13.41
CA GLU A 270 -6.57 13.51 -12.19
C GLU A 270 -7.02 12.25 -11.45
N GLY A 271 -7.59 11.27 -12.17
CA GLY A 271 -8.01 9.99 -11.59
C GLY A 271 -6.86 9.27 -10.89
N PHE A 272 -5.68 9.20 -11.52
CA PHE A 272 -4.50 8.59 -10.91
C PHE A 272 -3.99 9.38 -9.68
N ILE A 273 -3.84 10.69 -9.79
CA ILE A 273 -3.37 11.54 -8.69
C ILE A 273 -4.33 11.48 -7.50
N ARG A 274 -5.64 11.39 -7.74
CA ARG A 274 -6.65 11.28 -6.69
C ARG A 274 -6.49 10.01 -5.85
N GLN A 275 -6.01 8.91 -6.41
CA GLN A 275 -5.74 7.69 -5.62
C GLN A 275 -4.61 7.92 -4.60
N ILE A 276 -3.62 8.74 -4.94
CA ILE A 276 -2.45 9.01 -4.08
C ILE A 276 -2.73 10.21 -3.16
N LEU A 277 -2.94 11.39 -3.73
CA LEU A 277 -3.11 12.64 -2.98
C LEU A 277 -4.46 12.73 -2.25
N GLY A 278 -5.45 12.00 -2.74
CA GLY A 278 -6.78 11.91 -2.12
C GLY A 278 -6.89 10.70 -1.19
N TRP A 279 -7.12 9.51 -1.77
CA TRP A 279 -7.49 8.32 -0.99
C TRP A 279 -6.39 7.86 -0.03
N ARG A 280 -5.15 7.75 -0.47
CA ARG A 280 -4.05 7.28 0.39
C ARG A 280 -3.83 8.18 1.59
N GLU A 281 -3.84 9.50 1.39
CA GLU A 281 -3.68 10.49 2.45
C GLU A 281 -4.91 10.51 3.39
N PHE A 282 -6.11 10.51 2.82
CA PHE A 282 -7.37 10.53 3.59
C PHE A 282 -7.52 9.28 4.47
N VAL A 283 -7.27 8.09 3.92
CA VAL A 283 -7.38 6.83 4.67
C VAL A 283 -6.37 6.78 5.82
N ARG A 284 -5.14 7.26 5.62
CA ARG A 284 -4.16 7.38 6.71
C ARG A 284 -4.64 8.33 7.81
N GLY A 285 -5.16 9.49 7.42
CA GLY A 285 -5.69 10.47 8.37
C GLY A 285 -6.83 9.90 9.20
N MET A 286 -7.82 9.27 8.55
CA MET A 286 -8.94 8.60 9.22
C MET A 286 -8.47 7.47 10.14
N TYR A 287 -7.51 6.64 9.69
CA TYR A 287 -6.97 5.57 10.51
C TYR A 287 -6.43 6.08 11.85
N TYR A 288 -5.57 7.10 11.84
CA TYR A 288 -5.00 7.64 13.08
C TYR A 288 -6.00 8.43 13.92
N LEU A 289 -7.03 9.02 13.30
CA LEU A 289 -8.08 9.74 14.00
C LEU A 289 -8.94 8.78 14.84
N ASP A 290 -9.28 7.61 14.27
CA ASP A 290 -10.28 6.71 14.82
C ASP A 290 -9.67 5.50 15.55
N MET A 291 -8.35 5.24 15.44
CA MET A 291 -7.70 4.16 16.20
C MET A 291 -7.57 4.52 17.70
N PRO A 292 -7.75 3.56 18.63
CA PRO A 292 -7.99 2.12 18.40
C PRO A 292 -9.46 1.75 18.13
N GLN A 293 -10.39 2.68 18.21
CA GLN A 293 -11.83 2.40 18.12
C GLN A 293 -12.22 1.79 16.77
N MET A 294 -11.66 2.27 15.66
CA MET A 294 -11.90 1.74 14.33
C MET A 294 -11.70 0.22 14.21
N ALA A 295 -10.77 -0.35 14.98
CA ALA A 295 -10.47 -1.79 14.94
C ALA A 295 -11.60 -2.69 15.46
N ILE A 296 -12.53 -2.12 16.22
CA ILE A 296 -13.64 -2.86 16.85
C ILE A 296 -15.02 -2.40 16.36
N GLU A 297 -15.07 -1.43 15.44
CA GLU A 297 -16.34 -0.94 14.92
C GLU A 297 -17.06 -1.99 14.08
N ASN A 298 -18.37 -2.12 14.34
CA ASN A 298 -19.28 -2.98 13.59
C ASN A 298 -20.64 -2.28 13.45
N PHE A 299 -20.72 -1.34 12.51
CA PHE A 299 -21.87 -0.45 12.36
C PHE A 299 -23.20 -1.17 12.13
N TYR A 300 -23.17 -2.32 11.45
CA TYR A 300 -24.38 -3.12 11.13
C TYR A 300 -24.60 -4.30 12.07
N ASP A 301 -23.79 -4.45 13.11
CA ASP A 301 -23.85 -5.61 14.05
C ASP A 301 -23.78 -6.97 13.35
N HIS A 302 -22.93 -7.09 12.33
CA HIS A 302 -22.70 -8.32 11.58
C HIS A 302 -21.98 -9.36 12.44
N GLN A 303 -22.39 -10.63 12.36
CA GLN A 303 -21.91 -11.70 13.26
C GLN A 303 -21.45 -12.96 12.53
N ASN A 304 -21.59 -13.04 11.21
CA ASN A 304 -21.26 -14.25 10.48
C ASN A 304 -19.74 -14.40 10.33
N ALA A 305 -19.26 -15.64 10.46
CA ALA A 305 -17.86 -15.97 10.23
C ALA A 305 -17.48 -15.85 8.75
N LEU A 306 -16.22 -15.51 8.48
CA LEU A 306 -15.68 -15.47 7.14
C LEU A 306 -15.69 -16.88 6.52
N PRO A 307 -16.35 -17.11 5.36
CA PRO A 307 -16.35 -18.41 4.72
C PRO A 307 -14.95 -18.88 4.32
N SER A 308 -14.65 -20.16 4.54
CA SER A 308 -13.32 -20.73 4.28
C SER A 308 -12.84 -20.59 2.84
N TRP A 309 -13.74 -20.47 1.86
CA TRP A 309 -13.40 -20.26 0.47
C TRP A 309 -12.77 -18.88 0.18
N TYR A 310 -12.84 -17.89 1.09
CA TYR A 310 -12.04 -16.65 0.99
C TYR A 310 -10.53 -16.93 1.00
N TRP A 311 -10.12 -18.04 1.63
CA TRP A 311 -8.73 -18.47 1.72
C TRP A 311 -8.28 -19.43 0.61
N THR A 312 -9.24 -20.02 -0.10
CA THR A 312 -8.95 -21.10 -1.07
C THR A 312 -9.44 -20.82 -2.49
N GLY A 313 -10.36 -19.86 -2.67
CA GLY A 313 -11.05 -19.63 -3.94
C GLY A 313 -12.05 -20.75 -4.32
N ASN A 314 -12.23 -21.77 -3.49
CA ASN A 314 -13.09 -22.92 -3.80
C ASN A 314 -14.57 -22.61 -3.59
N THR A 315 -15.17 -21.92 -4.54
CA THR A 315 -16.58 -21.54 -4.54
C THR A 315 -17.18 -21.67 -5.95
N LYS A 316 -18.49 -21.90 -6.03
CA LYS A 316 -19.25 -21.93 -7.29
C LYS A 316 -19.60 -20.53 -7.81
N MET A 317 -19.37 -19.49 -7.03
CA MET A 317 -19.59 -18.10 -7.47
C MET A 317 -18.40 -17.65 -8.30
N ASN A 318 -18.55 -17.64 -9.62
CA ASN A 318 -17.46 -17.38 -10.57
C ASN A 318 -16.73 -16.05 -10.28
N CYS A 319 -17.43 -14.97 -9.99
CA CYS A 319 -16.80 -13.67 -9.69
C CYS A 319 -15.89 -13.73 -8.45
N MET A 320 -16.31 -14.46 -7.41
CA MET A 320 -15.50 -14.65 -6.19
C MET A 320 -14.32 -15.57 -6.45
N GLN A 321 -14.54 -16.68 -7.17
CA GLN A 321 -13.48 -17.62 -7.54
C GLN A 321 -12.37 -16.92 -8.33
N GLN A 322 -12.74 -16.12 -9.35
CA GLN A 322 -11.78 -15.39 -10.18
C GLN A 322 -11.02 -14.32 -9.35
N ALA A 323 -11.71 -13.50 -8.58
CA ALA A 323 -11.08 -12.45 -7.79
C ALA A 323 -10.14 -12.99 -6.71
N ILE A 324 -10.56 -14.05 -6.00
CA ILE A 324 -9.75 -14.67 -4.95
C ILE A 324 -8.61 -15.50 -5.56
N GLY A 325 -8.90 -16.30 -6.60
CA GLY A 325 -7.90 -17.12 -7.29
C GLY A 325 -6.75 -16.27 -7.82
N GLN A 326 -7.04 -15.16 -8.51
CA GLN A 326 -6.02 -14.21 -8.96
C GLN A 326 -5.22 -13.62 -7.80
N THR A 327 -5.90 -13.30 -6.68
CA THR A 327 -5.19 -12.76 -5.49
C THR A 327 -4.23 -13.79 -4.91
N LEU A 328 -4.64 -15.05 -4.83
CA LEU A 328 -3.80 -16.15 -4.31
C LEU A 328 -2.64 -16.49 -5.25
N GLU A 329 -2.81 -16.30 -6.54
CA GLU A 329 -1.77 -16.59 -7.54
C GLU A 329 -0.71 -15.47 -7.62
N TYR A 330 -1.15 -14.21 -7.69
CA TYR A 330 -0.25 -13.07 -7.95
C TYR A 330 0.05 -12.19 -6.72
N GLY A 331 -0.60 -12.41 -5.58
CA GLY A 331 -0.53 -11.50 -4.44
C GLY A 331 -1.13 -10.12 -4.72
N TYR A 332 -2.01 -10.02 -5.73
CA TYR A 332 -2.56 -8.76 -6.21
C TYR A 332 -4.07 -8.85 -6.48
N ALA A 333 -4.77 -7.82 -6.06
CA ALA A 333 -6.13 -7.53 -6.48
C ALA A 333 -6.34 -6.02 -6.56
N HIS A 334 -6.94 -5.54 -7.64
CA HIS A 334 -7.25 -4.13 -7.78
C HIS A 334 -8.53 -3.73 -7.03
N HIS A 335 -8.82 -2.42 -6.96
CA HIS A 335 -9.93 -1.86 -6.18
C HIS A 335 -11.28 -2.55 -6.41
N ILE A 336 -11.66 -2.79 -7.67
CA ILE A 336 -12.94 -3.42 -7.99
C ILE A 336 -13.04 -4.84 -7.43
N GLN A 337 -11.98 -5.65 -7.56
CA GLN A 337 -11.96 -7.00 -7.01
C GLN A 337 -12.04 -6.98 -5.48
N ARG A 338 -11.24 -6.15 -4.81
CA ARG A 338 -11.19 -6.11 -3.34
C ARG A 338 -12.43 -5.50 -2.73
N ARG A 339 -12.86 -4.34 -3.19
CA ARG A 339 -13.95 -3.59 -2.57
C ARG A 339 -15.31 -3.93 -3.17
N MET A 340 -15.41 -3.90 -4.51
CA MET A 340 -16.72 -4.02 -5.15
C MET A 340 -17.16 -5.48 -5.33
N VAL A 341 -16.24 -6.43 -5.41
CA VAL A 341 -16.58 -7.86 -5.48
C VAL A 341 -16.51 -8.49 -4.09
N THR A 342 -15.31 -8.69 -3.53
CA THR A 342 -15.15 -9.44 -2.28
C THR A 342 -15.67 -8.66 -1.06
N GLY A 343 -15.41 -7.36 -0.97
CA GLY A 343 -15.86 -6.53 0.15
C GLY A 343 -17.39 -6.33 0.19
N ASN A 344 -18.03 -6.05 -0.96
CA ASN A 344 -19.50 -5.95 -1.00
C ASN A 344 -20.18 -7.28 -0.67
N PHE A 345 -19.60 -8.40 -1.14
CA PHE A 345 -20.13 -9.70 -0.76
C PHE A 345 -20.05 -9.91 0.75
N ALA A 346 -18.90 -9.60 1.39
CA ALA A 346 -18.74 -9.72 2.83
C ALA A 346 -19.78 -8.89 3.60
N LEU A 347 -20.01 -7.65 3.15
CA LEU A 347 -21.03 -6.76 3.72
C LEU A 347 -22.43 -7.37 3.60
N LEU A 348 -22.82 -7.83 2.40
CA LEU A 348 -24.15 -8.39 2.13
C LEU A 348 -24.37 -9.77 2.81
N ALA A 349 -23.30 -10.51 3.05
CA ALA A 349 -23.31 -11.77 3.76
C ALA A 349 -23.21 -11.61 5.30
N GLU A 350 -23.29 -10.36 5.80
CA GLU A 350 -23.26 -10.03 7.23
C GLU A 350 -22.02 -10.59 7.97
N ILE A 351 -20.86 -10.60 7.27
CA ILE A 351 -19.61 -11.10 7.84
C ILE A 351 -19.09 -10.09 8.87
N LEU A 352 -18.65 -10.61 10.02
CA LEU A 352 -18.05 -9.81 11.08
C LEU A 352 -16.84 -9.03 10.54
N PRO A 353 -16.80 -7.68 10.65
CA PRO A 353 -15.74 -6.86 10.05
C PRO A 353 -14.32 -7.23 10.50
N LYS A 354 -14.17 -7.81 11.67
CA LYS A 354 -12.87 -8.23 12.22
C LYS A 354 -12.29 -9.46 11.51
N GLU A 355 -13.14 -10.32 10.92
CA GLU A 355 -12.71 -11.51 10.16
C GLU A 355 -12.07 -11.15 8.82
#